data_6151fac05c23f62f9967cda8e2a68317
#
_entry.id   6151fac05c23f62f9967cda8e2a68317
#
_cell.length_a   1.000
_cell.length_b   1.000
_cell.length_c   1.000
_cell.angle_alpha   90.00
_cell.angle_beta   90.00
_cell.angle_gamma   90.00
#
_symmetry.space_group_name_H-M   'P 1'
#
loop_
_entity.id
_entity.type
_entity.pdbx_description
1 polymer ?
#
loop_
_entity_poly.entity_id
_entity_poly.type
_entity_poly.pdbx_seq_one_letter_code
_entity_poly.pdbx_strand_id
1 'polypeptide(L)'
;QGGINAAKNYQGDGDSVYRLFYDTIKGGDYRSREANVYRLAEVSTSIIDQCVAQGVPFAREYGGLLDNRSFGGVLVSRTFYAKGQTGQQLLLGAYSAMNRQIARGKIKMYSRHEMMDIVIVDGKARGIITRNLITGEIESHSAHAVVLASGGYGNLFYLSTNAMGSNVSAAWKVHRKGAFFANPSFTQIHPTCIPVSGDYQSKLTLMSESLRNDGRIWVPKNLDDAKKVRNNTLKPTQIPEEDRDYYLERRYPAFGNLVPRDVASRAAKERCDSGYGVNKTGEAVFLDFSSSIIRYGKEKALVKGLDVDDLNLVKSLGEDVIRAKYGNLFQMYEKIVDQNPYKTPMMIYPAVHYTMGGLWVDYNLMTTIPGCYAIGEANFSDHGANRLGASALMQGLADGYFVLPNTINDFLADDIKTGVINNDSPEFVKAKKSVENCIDKLMKINGTKTVDYFH
;
A
#
# COMPACT_ATOMS: atom_id res chain seq x y z
N GLN A 1 6.24 4.33 -5.38
CA GLN A 1 5.26 3.26 -5.59
C GLN A 1 5.69 2.39 -6.76
N GLY A 2 5.64 1.04 -6.61
CA GLY A 2 6.22 0.09 -7.56
C GLY A 2 5.54 0.05 -8.92
N GLY A 3 4.23 0.13 -8.95
CA GLY A 3 3.42 0.01 -10.16
C GLY A 3 2.17 -0.86 -9.96
N ILE A 4 1.61 -1.33 -11.04
CA ILE A 4 0.46 -2.22 -11.10
C ILE A 4 0.74 -3.40 -12.03
N ASN A 5 0.47 -4.62 -11.58
CA ASN A 5 0.67 -5.84 -12.36
C ASN A 5 -0.46 -6.04 -13.40
N ALA A 6 -0.09 -6.58 -14.55
CA ALA A 6 -1.02 -7.10 -15.55
C ALA A 6 -0.34 -8.12 -16.45
N ALA A 7 -1.04 -9.19 -16.81
CA ALA A 7 -0.52 -10.31 -17.59
C ALA A 7 -0.52 -10.03 -19.11
N LYS A 8 0.11 -8.91 -19.55
CA LYS A 8 0.12 -8.48 -20.96
C LYS A 8 1.25 -9.11 -21.81
N ASN A 9 2.27 -9.68 -21.18
CA ASN A 9 3.42 -10.33 -21.83
C ASN A 9 4.09 -9.47 -22.95
N TYR A 10 4.21 -8.17 -22.75
CA TYR A 10 4.78 -7.26 -23.76
C TYR A 10 6.26 -7.52 -24.04
N GLN A 11 7.02 -8.03 -23.08
CA GLN A 11 8.44 -8.38 -23.24
C GLN A 11 8.66 -9.78 -23.84
N GLY A 12 7.60 -10.58 -24.01
CA GLY A 12 7.74 -11.96 -24.51
C GLY A 12 8.50 -12.90 -23.59
N ASP A 13 8.56 -12.59 -22.28
CA ASP A 13 9.31 -13.33 -21.27
C ASP A 13 8.50 -14.48 -20.63
N GLY A 14 7.40 -14.89 -21.29
CA GLY A 14 6.58 -16.02 -20.91
C GLY A 14 5.56 -15.73 -19.81
N ASP A 15 5.14 -14.47 -19.65
CA ASP A 15 4.01 -14.13 -18.78
C ASP A 15 2.68 -14.54 -19.39
N SER A 16 1.71 -14.84 -18.53
CA SER A 16 0.35 -15.22 -18.92
C SER A 16 -0.62 -15.03 -17.77
N VAL A 17 -1.92 -15.07 -18.08
CA VAL A 17 -2.99 -15.07 -17.06
C VAL A 17 -2.79 -16.22 -16.08
N TYR A 18 -2.51 -17.42 -16.57
CA TYR A 18 -2.27 -18.60 -15.72
C TYR A 18 -1.02 -18.42 -14.84
N ARG A 19 0.06 -17.84 -15.38
CA ARG A 19 1.26 -17.59 -14.60
C ARG A 19 1.04 -16.55 -13.51
N LEU A 20 0.32 -15.47 -13.82
CA LEU A 20 -0.05 -14.47 -12.80
C LEU A 20 -0.94 -15.08 -11.71
N PHE A 21 -1.91 -15.89 -12.09
CA PHE A 21 -2.74 -16.67 -11.16
C PHE A 21 -1.89 -17.55 -10.26
N TYR A 22 -1.06 -18.42 -10.86
CA TYR A 22 -0.18 -19.33 -10.10
C TYR A 22 0.76 -18.61 -9.15
N ASP A 23 1.44 -17.55 -9.62
CA ASP A 23 2.34 -16.75 -8.80
C ASP A 23 1.61 -16.11 -7.61
N THR A 24 0.37 -15.65 -7.82
CA THR A 24 -0.46 -15.04 -6.77
C THR A 24 -0.90 -16.07 -5.72
N ILE A 25 -1.36 -17.23 -6.16
CA ILE A 25 -1.76 -18.33 -5.25
C ILE A 25 -0.56 -18.84 -4.45
N LYS A 26 0.55 -19.10 -5.11
CA LYS A 26 1.78 -19.58 -4.47
C LYS A 26 2.38 -18.52 -3.53
N GLY A 27 2.44 -17.27 -3.98
CA GLY A 27 2.93 -16.16 -3.18
C GLY A 27 2.08 -15.90 -1.92
N GLY A 28 0.79 -16.23 -1.98
CA GLY A 28 -0.16 -16.14 -0.89
C GLY A 28 -0.25 -17.41 -0.01
N ASP A 29 0.72 -18.33 -0.10
CA ASP A 29 0.76 -19.59 0.65
C ASP A 29 -0.50 -20.45 0.50
N TYR A 30 -1.12 -20.41 -0.68
CA TYR A 30 -2.35 -21.16 -0.99
C TYR A 30 -3.53 -20.86 -0.03
N ARG A 31 -3.60 -19.60 0.48
CA ARG A 31 -4.61 -19.13 1.43
C ARG A 31 -5.63 -18.15 0.82
N SER A 32 -5.58 -17.93 -0.48
CA SER A 32 -6.54 -17.09 -1.22
C SER A 32 -7.70 -17.90 -1.79
N ARG A 33 -8.72 -17.21 -2.28
CA ARG A 33 -9.81 -17.84 -3.03
C ARG A 33 -9.41 -17.97 -4.51
N GLU A 34 -9.13 -19.18 -4.95
CA GLU A 34 -8.58 -19.45 -6.29
C GLU A 34 -9.44 -18.87 -7.42
N ALA A 35 -10.76 -19.02 -7.34
CA ALA A 35 -11.67 -18.49 -8.36
C ALA A 35 -11.60 -16.95 -8.49
N ASN A 36 -11.51 -16.23 -7.36
CA ASN A 36 -11.36 -14.78 -7.35
C ASN A 36 -9.99 -14.38 -7.94
N VAL A 37 -8.92 -15.08 -7.56
CA VAL A 37 -7.57 -14.81 -8.07
C VAL A 37 -7.46 -15.09 -9.57
N TYR A 38 -8.09 -16.16 -10.08
CA TYR A 38 -8.09 -16.44 -11.52
C TYR A 38 -8.78 -15.32 -12.30
N ARG A 39 -9.97 -14.91 -11.87
CA ARG A 39 -10.68 -13.78 -12.46
C ARG A 39 -9.86 -12.48 -12.40
N LEU A 40 -9.22 -12.22 -11.27
CA LEU A 40 -8.32 -11.07 -11.12
C LEU A 40 -7.20 -11.09 -12.17
N ALA A 41 -6.55 -12.22 -12.37
CA ALA A 41 -5.51 -12.40 -13.38
C ALA A 41 -6.04 -12.21 -14.80
N GLU A 42 -7.24 -12.75 -15.09
CA GLU A 42 -7.89 -12.64 -16.39
C GLU A 42 -8.21 -11.18 -16.76
N VAL A 43 -8.85 -10.41 -15.85
CA VAL A 43 -9.21 -9.01 -16.11
C VAL A 43 -8.03 -8.04 -16.02
N SER A 44 -6.88 -8.46 -15.49
CA SER A 44 -5.72 -7.60 -15.27
C SER A 44 -5.27 -6.85 -16.52
N THR A 45 -5.34 -7.49 -17.69
CA THR A 45 -4.97 -6.90 -18.97
C THR A 45 -5.87 -5.73 -19.35
N SER A 46 -7.17 -5.86 -19.11
CA SER A 46 -8.18 -4.85 -19.41
C SER A 46 -8.12 -3.66 -18.45
N ILE A 47 -7.65 -3.87 -17.21
CA ILE A 47 -7.47 -2.78 -16.23
C ILE A 47 -6.48 -1.73 -16.75
N ILE A 48 -5.36 -2.15 -17.33
CA ILE A 48 -4.35 -1.24 -17.85
C ILE A 48 -4.93 -0.42 -19.00
N ASP A 49 -5.66 -1.05 -19.92
CA ASP A 49 -6.30 -0.35 -21.05
C ASP A 49 -7.34 0.67 -20.56
N GLN A 50 -8.15 0.30 -19.59
CA GLN A 50 -9.11 1.21 -18.94
C GLN A 50 -8.41 2.42 -18.31
N CYS A 51 -7.31 2.20 -17.59
CA CYS A 51 -6.55 3.28 -16.97
C CYS A 51 -5.91 4.21 -18.01
N VAL A 52 -5.37 3.66 -19.10
CA VAL A 52 -4.85 4.45 -20.23
C VAL A 52 -5.95 5.30 -20.84
N ALA A 53 -7.14 4.71 -21.09
CA ALA A 53 -8.30 5.43 -21.62
C ALA A 53 -8.79 6.55 -20.68
N GLN A 54 -8.55 6.44 -19.38
CA GLN A 54 -8.82 7.48 -18.39
C GLN A 54 -7.73 8.56 -18.30
N GLY A 55 -6.65 8.44 -19.10
CA GLY A 55 -5.57 9.42 -19.16
C GLY A 55 -4.44 9.19 -18.14
N VAL A 56 -4.30 7.98 -17.57
CA VAL A 56 -3.17 7.66 -16.69
C VAL A 56 -1.86 7.62 -17.51
N PRO A 57 -0.85 8.45 -17.18
CA PRO A 57 0.38 8.58 -17.94
C PRO A 57 1.40 7.51 -17.58
N PHE A 58 1.13 6.25 -17.96
CA PHE A 58 2.10 5.19 -17.81
C PHE A 58 3.37 5.47 -18.62
N ALA A 59 4.52 4.99 -18.11
CA ALA A 59 5.77 5.03 -18.85
C ALA A 59 5.63 4.28 -20.18
N ARG A 60 6.34 4.77 -21.21
CA ARG A 60 6.35 4.18 -22.54
C ARG A 60 7.78 3.94 -23.01
N GLU A 61 7.94 2.91 -23.80
CA GLU A 61 9.17 2.63 -24.56
C GLU A 61 9.29 3.57 -25.76
N TYR A 62 10.45 3.58 -26.39
CA TYR A 62 10.71 4.42 -27.57
C TYR A 62 9.70 4.18 -28.71
N GLY A 63 9.27 2.93 -28.89
CA GLY A 63 8.26 2.57 -29.90
C GLY A 63 6.81 2.95 -29.53
N GLY A 64 6.58 3.57 -28.37
CA GLY A 64 5.26 4.03 -27.91
C GLY A 64 4.43 2.99 -27.16
N LEU A 65 4.87 1.75 -27.05
CA LEU A 65 4.25 0.74 -26.21
C LEU A 65 4.44 1.09 -24.73
N LEU A 66 3.55 0.58 -23.88
CA LEU A 66 3.68 0.77 -22.44
C LEU A 66 4.89 -0.01 -21.93
N ASP A 67 5.76 0.70 -21.20
CA ASP A 67 6.92 0.09 -20.55
C ASP A 67 6.49 -0.70 -19.31
N ASN A 68 7.10 -1.86 -19.10
CA ASN A 68 6.88 -2.70 -17.94
C ASN A 68 8.21 -3.30 -17.44
N ARG A 69 8.19 -3.76 -16.20
CA ARG A 69 9.38 -4.29 -15.53
C ARG A 69 9.03 -5.43 -14.58
N SER A 70 10.04 -6.23 -14.24
CA SER A 70 9.94 -7.16 -13.11
C SER A 70 9.92 -6.38 -11.79
N PHE A 71 9.24 -6.90 -10.77
CA PHE A 71 9.09 -6.24 -9.49
C PHE A 71 8.87 -7.23 -8.35
N GLY A 72 9.63 -7.07 -7.26
CA GLY A 72 9.36 -7.70 -5.96
C GLY A 72 9.14 -9.21 -5.97
N GLY A 73 10.15 -10.00 -6.35
CA GLY A 73 10.10 -11.47 -6.30
C GLY A 73 9.41 -12.13 -7.50
N VAL A 74 9.05 -11.36 -8.54
CA VAL A 74 8.48 -11.88 -9.79
C VAL A 74 9.55 -11.90 -10.88
N LEU A 75 9.69 -13.02 -11.57
CA LEU A 75 10.72 -13.25 -12.58
C LEU A 75 10.39 -12.66 -13.97
N VAL A 76 9.14 -12.25 -14.19
CA VAL A 76 8.66 -11.70 -15.47
C VAL A 76 8.32 -10.22 -15.38
N SER A 77 8.38 -9.54 -16.50
CA SER A 77 8.11 -8.12 -16.63
C SER A 77 6.61 -7.86 -16.81
N ARG A 78 5.87 -7.73 -15.72
CA ARG A 78 4.42 -7.50 -15.71
C ARG A 78 3.97 -6.24 -14.98
N THR A 79 4.89 -5.44 -14.45
CA THR A 79 4.55 -4.27 -13.65
C THR A 79 4.60 -3.01 -14.48
N PHE A 80 3.44 -2.41 -14.75
CA PHE A 80 3.27 -1.13 -15.42
C PHE A 80 3.38 0.01 -14.40
N TYR A 81 3.97 1.14 -14.77
CA TYR A 81 4.30 2.19 -13.81
C TYR A 81 4.28 3.60 -14.41
N ALA A 82 4.11 4.60 -13.56
CA ALA A 82 4.22 6.02 -13.88
C ALA A 82 5.32 6.66 -13.00
N LYS A 83 6.58 6.28 -13.23
CA LYS A 83 7.83 6.83 -12.65
C LYS A 83 7.71 7.34 -11.19
N GLY A 84 7.35 6.46 -10.25
CA GLY A 84 7.21 6.76 -8.82
C GLY A 84 5.84 7.31 -8.39
N GLN A 85 4.95 7.64 -9.31
CA GLN A 85 3.65 8.25 -9.02
C GLN A 85 2.44 7.37 -9.40
N THR A 86 2.63 6.09 -9.67
CA THR A 86 1.60 5.20 -10.23
C THR A 86 0.27 5.26 -9.47
N GLY A 87 0.28 5.08 -8.14
CA GLY A 87 -0.96 5.13 -7.35
C GLY A 87 -1.62 6.50 -7.37
N GLN A 88 -0.85 7.58 -7.35
CA GLN A 88 -1.37 8.94 -7.44
C GLN A 88 -2.05 9.18 -8.79
N GLN A 89 -1.44 8.77 -9.88
CA GLN A 89 -1.98 8.96 -11.22
C GLN A 89 -3.24 8.11 -11.45
N LEU A 90 -3.27 6.87 -10.95
CA LEU A 90 -4.47 6.03 -10.96
C LEU A 90 -5.62 6.66 -10.17
N LEU A 91 -5.33 7.20 -8.98
CA LEU A 91 -6.31 7.90 -8.16
C LEU A 91 -6.86 9.14 -8.87
N LEU A 92 -5.99 9.97 -9.45
CA LEU A 92 -6.41 11.18 -10.19
C LEU A 92 -7.27 10.84 -11.41
N GLY A 93 -6.94 9.77 -12.16
CA GLY A 93 -7.75 9.29 -13.28
C GLY A 93 -9.16 8.88 -12.83
N ALA A 94 -9.25 8.05 -11.79
CA ALA A 94 -10.54 7.62 -11.23
C ALA A 94 -11.34 8.79 -10.64
N TYR A 95 -10.67 9.70 -9.90
CA TYR A 95 -11.30 10.88 -9.32
C TYR A 95 -11.85 11.83 -10.39
N SER A 96 -11.12 12.04 -11.48
CA SER A 96 -11.59 12.84 -12.61
C SER A 96 -12.83 12.22 -13.27
N ALA A 97 -12.85 10.89 -13.43
CA ALA A 97 -14.03 10.18 -13.95
C ALA A 97 -15.23 10.33 -13.02
N MET A 98 -15.03 10.19 -11.70
CA MET A 98 -16.07 10.37 -10.68
C MET A 98 -16.63 11.81 -10.71
N ASN A 99 -15.77 12.82 -10.75
CA ASN A 99 -16.21 14.23 -10.79
C ASN A 99 -17.11 14.55 -11.98
N ARG A 100 -16.85 13.93 -13.14
CA ARG A 100 -17.78 14.06 -14.28
C ARG A 100 -19.17 13.53 -13.99
N GLN A 101 -19.29 12.47 -13.19
CA GLN A 101 -20.59 11.92 -12.79
C GLN A 101 -21.25 12.74 -11.68
N ILE A 102 -20.46 13.33 -10.78
CA ILE A 102 -20.96 14.29 -9.78
C ILE A 102 -21.57 15.51 -10.51
N ALA A 103 -20.86 16.08 -11.48
CA ALA A 103 -21.34 17.21 -12.29
C ALA A 103 -22.63 16.88 -13.08
N ARG A 104 -22.85 15.62 -13.44
CA ARG A 104 -24.07 15.13 -14.09
C ARG A 104 -25.20 14.78 -13.11
N GLY A 105 -25.01 14.98 -11.80
CA GLY A 105 -25.98 14.63 -10.76
C GLY A 105 -26.19 13.13 -10.55
N LYS A 106 -25.31 12.26 -11.09
CA LYS A 106 -25.37 10.81 -10.93
C LYS A 106 -24.75 10.31 -9.64
N ILE A 107 -23.85 11.09 -9.04
CA ILE A 107 -23.17 10.79 -7.79
C ILE A 107 -23.32 11.98 -6.85
N LYS A 108 -23.70 11.69 -5.60
CA LYS A 108 -23.65 12.65 -4.50
C LYS A 108 -22.48 12.26 -3.59
N MET A 109 -21.55 13.20 -3.35
CA MET A 109 -20.37 12.98 -2.52
C MET A 109 -20.55 13.64 -1.15
N TYR A 110 -20.42 12.86 -0.09
CA TYR A 110 -20.46 13.29 1.30
C TYR A 110 -19.05 13.32 1.88
N SER A 111 -18.33 14.43 1.66
CA SER A 111 -16.99 14.62 2.19
C SER A 111 -17.02 14.81 3.71
N ARG A 112 -15.99 14.31 4.40
CA ARG A 112 -15.86 14.39 5.87
C ARG A 112 -17.05 13.78 6.61
N HIS A 113 -17.55 12.64 6.10
CA HIS A 113 -18.55 11.82 6.79
C HIS A 113 -17.89 10.49 7.21
N GLU A 114 -18.14 10.11 8.44
CA GLU A 114 -17.68 8.83 8.99
C GLU A 114 -18.86 7.85 9.07
N MET A 115 -18.68 6.64 8.57
CA MET A 115 -19.69 5.57 8.72
C MET A 115 -19.73 5.11 10.19
N MET A 116 -20.90 5.27 10.82
CA MET A 116 -21.14 4.92 12.21
C MET A 116 -21.80 3.56 12.38
N ASP A 117 -22.66 3.15 11.46
CA ASP A 117 -23.32 1.84 11.48
C ASP A 117 -23.85 1.47 10.09
N ILE A 118 -24.14 0.16 9.88
CA ILE A 118 -24.88 -0.34 8.73
C ILE A 118 -26.31 -0.67 9.17
N VAL A 119 -27.28 -0.34 8.32
CA VAL A 119 -28.70 -0.63 8.57
C VAL A 119 -29.13 -1.86 7.79
N ILE A 120 -29.67 -2.84 8.51
CA ILE A 120 -30.14 -4.10 7.97
C ILE A 120 -31.67 -4.15 8.13
N VAL A 121 -32.37 -4.38 7.02
CA VAL A 121 -33.82 -4.54 6.98
C VAL A 121 -34.12 -5.86 6.27
N ASP A 122 -34.93 -6.71 6.87
CA ASP A 122 -35.31 -8.05 6.35
C ASP A 122 -34.06 -8.89 5.94
N GLY A 123 -33.00 -8.80 6.76
CA GLY A 123 -31.74 -9.51 6.54
C GLY A 123 -30.85 -8.95 5.43
N LYS A 124 -31.20 -7.85 4.78
CA LYS A 124 -30.43 -7.22 3.71
C LYS A 124 -29.87 -5.86 4.15
N ALA A 125 -28.69 -5.52 3.71
CA ALA A 125 -28.13 -4.17 3.90
C ALA A 125 -28.93 -3.17 3.06
N ARG A 126 -29.49 -2.17 3.73
CA ARG A 126 -30.38 -1.16 3.11
C ARG A 126 -29.96 0.28 3.38
N GLY A 127 -28.79 0.49 3.94
CA GLY A 127 -28.23 1.82 4.14
C GLY A 127 -27.20 1.89 5.26
N ILE A 128 -26.81 3.10 5.58
CA ILE A 128 -25.80 3.40 6.61
C ILE A 128 -26.22 4.58 7.47
N ILE A 129 -25.67 4.63 8.67
CA ILE A 129 -25.69 5.81 9.54
C ILE A 129 -24.32 6.46 9.47
N THR A 130 -24.26 7.77 9.27
CA THR A 130 -23.02 8.53 9.22
C THR A 130 -22.97 9.63 10.26
N ARG A 131 -21.78 10.08 10.60
CA ARG A 131 -21.54 11.31 11.34
C ARG A 131 -20.86 12.33 10.43
N ASN A 132 -21.43 13.50 10.33
CA ASN A 132 -20.80 14.64 9.71
C ASN A 132 -19.68 15.15 10.64
N LEU A 133 -18.44 15.09 10.22
CA LEU A 133 -17.28 15.46 11.05
C LEU A 133 -17.10 16.98 11.20
N ILE A 134 -17.91 17.79 10.48
CA ILE A 134 -17.87 19.25 10.60
C ILE A 134 -18.94 19.72 11.60
N THR A 135 -20.17 19.21 11.46
CA THR A 135 -21.33 19.65 12.29
C THR A 135 -21.55 18.76 13.50
N GLY A 136 -21.07 17.53 13.49
CA GLY A 136 -21.35 16.51 14.50
C GLY A 136 -22.69 15.78 14.30
N GLU A 137 -23.51 16.17 13.33
CA GLU A 137 -24.82 15.60 13.07
C GLU A 137 -24.74 14.12 12.66
N ILE A 138 -25.71 13.34 13.15
CA ILE A 138 -25.89 11.94 12.78
C ILE A 138 -26.96 11.87 11.68
N GLU A 139 -26.56 11.35 10.54
CA GLU A 139 -27.38 11.31 9.33
C GLU A 139 -27.69 9.86 8.91
N SER A 140 -28.86 9.63 8.33
CA SER A 140 -29.28 8.35 7.77
C SER A 140 -29.24 8.41 6.25
N HIS A 141 -28.68 7.38 5.62
CA HIS A 141 -28.60 7.26 4.16
C HIS A 141 -29.13 5.89 3.73
N SER A 142 -30.31 5.86 3.13
CA SER A 142 -30.90 4.63 2.60
C SER A 142 -30.37 4.31 1.20
N ALA A 143 -30.28 3.03 0.89
CA ALA A 143 -29.81 2.52 -0.39
C ALA A 143 -30.33 1.09 -0.63
N HIS A 144 -30.33 0.64 -1.87
CA HIS A 144 -30.65 -0.75 -2.20
C HIS A 144 -29.50 -1.72 -1.91
N ALA A 145 -28.25 -1.23 -1.91
CA ALA A 145 -27.06 -1.97 -1.55
C ALA A 145 -25.99 -1.04 -0.93
N VAL A 146 -25.06 -1.63 -0.16
CA VAL A 146 -23.95 -0.94 0.49
C VAL A 146 -22.65 -1.54 0.01
N VAL A 147 -21.69 -0.70 -0.41
CA VAL A 147 -20.36 -1.12 -0.85
C VAL A 147 -19.30 -0.55 0.09
N LEU A 148 -18.50 -1.43 0.69
CA LEU A 148 -17.36 -1.05 1.52
C LEU A 148 -16.10 -1.03 0.67
N ALA A 149 -15.54 0.15 0.48
CA ALA A 149 -14.25 0.40 -0.18
C ALA A 149 -13.29 1.14 0.76
N SER A 150 -13.38 0.83 2.06
CA SER A 150 -12.71 1.55 3.15
C SER A 150 -11.20 1.27 3.23
N GLY A 151 -10.68 0.37 2.39
CA GLY A 151 -9.29 -0.08 2.47
C GLY A 151 -9.04 -1.00 3.67
N GLY A 152 -7.75 -1.20 3.97
CA GLY A 152 -7.32 -2.08 5.05
C GLY A 152 -7.33 -1.42 6.43
N TYR A 153 -6.75 -2.12 7.38
CA TYR A 153 -6.72 -1.74 8.80
C TYR A 153 -5.28 -1.64 9.37
N GLY A 154 -4.34 -1.19 8.53
CA GLY A 154 -2.92 -1.09 8.92
C GLY A 154 -2.68 -0.24 10.17
N ASN A 155 -3.53 0.76 10.45
CA ASN A 155 -3.42 1.61 11.63
C ASN A 155 -3.90 0.97 12.95
N LEU A 156 -4.29 -0.30 12.95
CA LEU A 156 -4.40 -1.10 14.19
C LEU A 156 -3.03 -1.55 14.73
N PHE A 157 -2.00 -1.49 13.90
CA PHE A 157 -0.66 -1.94 14.23
C PHE A 157 0.26 -0.75 14.46
N TYR A 158 1.19 -0.90 15.39
CA TYR A 158 2.28 0.05 15.56
C TYR A 158 3.10 0.17 14.28
N LEU A 159 3.43 1.36 13.87
CA LEU A 159 4.14 1.68 12.62
C LEU A 159 3.39 1.21 11.35
N SER A 160 2.59 2.09 10.81
CA SER A 160 1.86 1.87 9.55
C SER A 160 2.25 2.89 8.49
N THR A 161 2.21 2.47 7.21
CA THR A 161 2.33 3.39 6.06
C THR A 161 0.98 3.89 5.58
N ASN A 162 -0.11 3.42 6.16
CA ASN A 162 -1.47 3.71 5.73
C ASN A 162 -1.97 5.05 6.30
N ALA A 163 -2.93 5.66 5.63
CA ALA A 163 -3.61 6.84 6.14
C ALA A 163 -4.39 6.52 7.43
N MET A 164 -4.60 7.50 8.30
CA MET A 164 -5.29 7.31 9.60
C MET A 164 -6.70 6.70 9.45
N GLY A 165 -7.37 6.93 8.32
CA GLY A 165 -8.65 6.30 8.01
C GLY A 165 -8.61 4.78 7.78
N SER A 166 -7.42 4.18 7.62
CA SER A 166 -7.26 2.72 7.49
C SER A 166 -7.24 2.05 8.87
N ASN A 167 -8.31 2.19 9.63
CA ASN A 167 -8.41 1.84 11.05
C ASN A 167 -9.48 0.79 11.38
N VAL A 168 -10.00 0.08 10.40
CA VAL A 168 -11.02 -0.99 10.50
C VAL A 168 -12.42 -0.53 10.92
N SER A 169 -12.65 0.73 11.27
CA SER A 169 -13.92 1.14 11.91
C SER A 169 -15.17 0.75 11.11
N ALA A 170 -15.18 0.94 9.80
CA ALA A 170 -16.32 0.55 8.94
C ALA A 170 -16.50 -0.97 8.87
N ALA A 171 -15.41 -1.71 8.57
CA ALA A 171 -15.46 -3.17 8.48
C ALA A 171 -15.83 -3.82 9.82
N TRP A 172 -15.34 -3.29 10.94
CA TRP A 172 -15.70 -3.74 12.29
C TRP A 172 -17.19 -3.59 12.58
N LYS A 173 -17.80 -2.45 12.20
CA LYS A 173 -19.22 -2.22 12.41
C LYS A 173 -20.09 -3.21 11.62
N VAL A 174 -19.70 -3.50 10.39
CA VAL A 174 -20.36 -4.51 9.56
C VAL A 174 -20.16 -5.93 10.11
N HIS A 175 -18.95 -6.24 10.59
CA HIS A 175 -18.66 -7.51 11.26
C HIS A 175 -19.55 -7.71 12.49
N ARG A 176 -19.72 -6.70 13.33
CA ARG A 176 -20.61 -6.76 14.49
C ARG A 176 -22.09 -6.98 14.14
N LYS A 177 -22.50 -6.74 12.92
CA LYS A 177 -23.85 -7.00 12.40
C LYS A 177 -23.99 -8.37 11.74
N GLY A 178 -22.92 -9.19 11.72
CA GLY A 178 -22.95 -10.56 11.24
C GLY A 178 -22.14 -10.85 9.99
N ALA A 179 -21.44 -9.87 9.41
CA ALA A 179 -20.50 -10.16 8.36
C ALA A 179 -19.27 -10.93 8.89
N PHE A 180 -18.86 -11.97 8.20
CA PHE A 180 -17.67 -12.71 8.59
C PHE A 180 -16.40 -11.94 8.23
N PHE A 181 -15.36 -12.19 9.00
CA PHE A 181 -14.02 -11.67 8.79
C PHE A 181 -13.07 -12.84 8.54
N ALA A 182 -12.16 -12.71 7.59
CA ALA A 182 -11.23 -13.78 7.24
C ALA A 182 -9.79 -13.29 7.24
N ASN A 183 -8.87 -14.16 7.59
CA ASN A 183 -7.42 -13.92 7.62
C ASN A 183 -6.98 -12.65 8.39
N PRO A 184 -7.57 -12.31 9.55
CA PRO A 184 -7.40 -10.99 10.19
C PRO A 184 -5.96 -10.69 10.63
N SER A 185 -5.15 -11.71 10.86
CA SER A 185 -3.75 -11.59 11.29
C SER A 185 -2.74 -11.50 10.15
N PHE A 186 -3.16 -11.70 8.90
CA PHE A 186 -2.25 -11.64 7.76
C PHE A 186 -1.99 -10.21 7.34
N THR A 187 -0.79 -9.73 7.65
CA THR A 187 -0.32 -8.39 7.30
C THR A 187 0.98 -8.47 6.52
N GLN A 188 1.13 -7.61 5.52
CA GLN A 188 2.38 -7.45 4.79
C GLN A 188 3.15 -6.27 5.36
N ILE A 189 4.43 -6.51 5.64
CA ILE A 189 5.37 -5.48 6.10
C ILE A 189 6.23 -5.04 4.91
N HIS A 190 6.40 -3.73 4.75
CA HIS A 190 7.26 -3.16 3.72
C HIS A 190 8.63 -2.80 4.31
N PRO A 191 9.75 -3.27 3.72
CA PRO A 191 11.07 -3.13 4.32
C PRO A 191 11.69 -1.73 4.16
N THR A 192 11.18 -0.88 3.27
CA THR A 192 11.81 0.39 2.88
C THR A 192 10.94 1.58 3.25
N CYS A 193 10.54 1.71 4.52
CA CYS A 193 9.84 2.90 5.00
C CYS A 193 10.82 3.84 5.67
N ILE A 194 10.58 5.16 5.58
CA ILE A 194 11.35 6.16 6.33
C ILE A 194 10.98 5.99 7.80
N PRO A 195 11.93 5.82 8.72
CA PRO A 195 11.67 5.74 10.16
C PRO A 195 10.96 6.99 10.68
N VAL A 196 10.45 6.93 11.89
CA VAL A 196 9.88 8.09 12.57
C VAL A 196 10.93 9.21 12.62
N SER A 197 10.60 10.37 12.06
CA SER A 197 11.47 11.53 11.96
C SER A 197 10.99 12.75 12.75
N GLY A 198 9.81 12.68 13.40
CA GLY A 198 9.26 13.76 14.22
C GLY A 198 8.03 13.33 15.01
N ASP A 199 7.72 14.08 16.08
CA ASP A 199 6.68 13.74 17.05
C ASP A 199 5.25 13.79 16.49
N TYR A 200 5.04 14.51 15.38
CA TYR A 200 3.73 14.71 14.77
C TYR A 200 3.51 13.87 13.49
N GLN A 201 4.37 12.88 13.25
CA GLN A 201 4.26 12.04 12.06
C GLN A 201 3.11 11.04 12.22
N SER A 202 2.04 11.24 11.45
CA SER A 202 0.83 10.41 11.54
C SER A 202 0.95 9.04 10.86
N LYS A 203 1.95 8.86 10.01
CA LYS A 203 2.25 7.59 9.31
C LYS A 203 3.69 7.57 8.83
N LEU A 204 4.25 6.38 8.61
CA LEU A 204 5.56 6.25 7.99
C LEU A 204 5.47 6.44 6.48
N THR A 205 6.42 7.16 5.90
CA THR A 205 6.48 7.35 4.45
C THR A 205 7.10 6.13 3.80
N LEU A 206 6.35 5.50 2.90
CA LEU A 206 6.82 4.39 2.08
C LEU A 206 7.77 4.89 1.00
N MET A 207 8.98 4.33 0.96
CA MET A 207 9.89 4.47 -0.17
C MET A 207 9.70 3.33 -1.16
N SER A 208 9.93 3.61 -2.46
CA SER A 208 9.82 2.58 -3.47
C SER A 208 10.81 1.43 -3.23
N GLU A 209 10.32 0.21 -3.32
CA GLU A 209 11.15 -0.99 -3.21
C GLU A 209 12.23 -1.09 -4.31
N SER A 210 12.02 -0.41 -5.44
CA SER A 210 13.01 -0.33 -6.53
C SER A 210 14.34 0.29 -6.10
N LEU A 211 14.39 1.02 -4.98
CA LEU A 211 15.64 1.51 -4.39
C LEU A 211 16.61 0.36 -4.03
N ARG A 212 16.07 -0.83 -3.72
CA ARG A 212 16.87 -2.01 -3.38
C ARG A 212 17.60 -2.63 -4.59
N ASN A 213 17.25 -2.22 -5.82
CA ASN A 213 17.93 -2.69 -7.02
C ASN A 213 19.35 -2.14 -7.11
N ASP A 214 19.57 -0.94 -6.61
CA ASP A 214 20.86 -0.23 -6.67
C ASP A 214 21.39 0.14 -5.27
N GLY A 215 20.52 0.20 -4.26
CA GLY A 215 20.92 0.46 -2.87
C GLY A 215 21.30 -0.82 -2.13
N ARG A 216 22.39 -0.78 -1.37
CA ARG A 216 22.85 -1.87 -0.50
C ARG A 216 22.42 -1.63 0.94
N ILE A 217 21.86 -2.66 1.59
CA ILE A 217 21.35 -2.57 2.96
C ILE A 217 22.40 -3.10 3.94
N TRP A 218 22.73 -2.29 4.96
CA TRP A 218 23.73 -2.64 5.94
C TRP A 218 23.48 -2.01 7.33
N VAL A 219 24.17 -2.56 8.33
CA VAL A 219 24.35 -1.99 9.67
C VAL A 219 25.83 -2.05 10.05
N PRO A 220 26.33 -1.28 11.03
CA PRO A 220 27.69 -1.48 11.54
C PRO A 220 27.89 -2.90 12.06
N LYS A 221 29.05 -3.51 11.83
CA LYS A 221 29.41 -4.82 12.42
C LYS A 221 29.58 -4.75 13.93
N ASN A 222 30.00 -3.61 14.44
CA ASN A 222 30.33 -3.39 15.84
C ASN A 222 29.16 -2.65 16.53
N LEU A 223 28.73 -3.15 17.69
CA LEU A 223 27.70 -2.52 18.52
C LEU A 223 28.07 -1.12 19.00
N ASP A 224 29.37 -0.90 19.30
CA ASP A 224 29.82 0.42 19.74
C ASP A 224 29.74 1.47 18.65
N ASP A 225 30.02 1.09 17.39
CA ASP A 225 29.85 2.00 16.26
C ASP A 225 28.36 2.27 15.98
N ALA A 226 27.50 1.29 16.13
CA ALA A 226 26.05 1.50 16.06
C ALA A 226 25.58 2.50 17.16
N LYS A 227 26.10 2.39 18.39
CA LYS A 227 25.83 3.36 19.46
C LYS A 227 26.36 4.76 19.15
N LYS A 228 27.59 4.88 18.62
CA LYS A 228 28.18 6.16 18.22
C LYS A 228 27.37 6.83 17.10
N VAL A 229 26.89 6.06 16.13
CA VAL A 229 26.02 6.56 15.07
C VAL A 229 24.70 7.09 15.65
N ARG A 230 24.02 6.32 16.54
CA ARG A 230 22.80 6.77 17.24
C ARG A 230 22.97 8.09 17.99
N ASN A 231 24.13 8.26 18.59
CA ASN A 231 24.47 9.46 19.39
C ASN A 231 25.07 10.59 18.54
N ASN A 232 25.10 10.46 17.22
CA ASN A 232 25.69 11.41 16.27
C ASN A 232 27.19 11.71 16.51
N THR A 233 27.92 10.81 17.16
CA THR A 233 29.37 10.92 17.40
C THR A 233 30.24 10.27 16.32
N LEU A 234 29.62 9.46 15.45
CA LEU A 234 30.24 8.84 14.29
C LEU A 234 29.30 9.00 13.07
N LYS A 235 29.81 9.53 11.97
CA LYS A 235 29.03 9.61 10.71
C LYS A 235 29.04 8.28 9.98
N PRO A 236 27.94 7.85 9.36
CA PRO A 236 27.87 6.60 8.59
C PRO A 236 28.95 6.48 7.51
N THR A 237 29.31 7.59 6.89
CA THR A 237 30.33 7.67 5.83
C THR A 237 31.76 7.44 6.33
N GLN A 238 31.99 7.50 7.64
CA GLN A 238 33.28 7.26 8.27
C GLN A 238 33.50 5.78 8.63
N ILE A 239 32.47 4.95 8.52
CA ILE A 239 32.57 3.50 8.77
C ILE A 239 33.15 2.86 7.51
N PRO A 240 34.33 2.21 7.61
CA PRO A 240 34.94 1.51 6.49
C PRO A 240 34.06 0.39 5.92
N GLU A 241 34.27 0.03 4.67
CA GLU A 241 33.47 -1.01 3.99
C GLU A 241 33.56 -2.36 4.71
N GLU A 242 34.75 -2.72 5.21
CA GLU A 242 35.02 -3.94 5.98
C GLU A 242 34.27 -4.00 7.32
N ASP A 243 33.86 -2.86 7.90
CA ASP A 243 33.11 -2.76 9.16
C ASP A 243 31.60 -2.64 8.95
N ARG A 244 31.13 -2.80 7.72
CA ARG A 244 29.72 -2.84 7.36
C ARG A 244 29.21 -4.27 7.25
N ASP A 245 28.12 -4.61 7.96
CA ASP A 245 27.43 -5.90 7.79
C ASP A 245 26.33 -5.76 6.74
N TYR A 246 26.60 -6.19 5.53
CA TYR A 246 25.63 -6.34 4.45
C TYR A 246 24.84 -7.64 4.67
N TYR A 247 24.06 -7.70 5.72
CA TYR A 247 23.47 -8.92 6.28
C TYR A 247 22.55 -9.65 5.32
N LEU A 248 21.86 -8.98 4.38
CA LEU A 248 21.02 -9.63 3.36
C LEU A 248 21.89 -10.33 2.31
N GLU A 249 22.93 -9.67 1.81
CA GLU A 249 23.86 -10.25 0.84
C GLU A 249 24.60 -11.46 1.43
N ARG A 250 25.00 -11.37 2.68
CA ARG A 250 25.70 -12.44 3.40
C ARG A 250 24.82 -13.65 3.67
N ARG A 251 23.57 -13.43 4.09
CA ARG A 251 22.63 -14.51 4.46
C ARG A 251 21.94 -15.15 3.26
N TYR A 252 21.72 -14.37 2.21
CA TYR A 252 20.94 -14.77 1.03
C TYR A 252 21.68 -14.44 -0.27
N PRO A 253 22.82 -15.09 -0.55
CA PRO A 253 23.71 -14.71 -1.68
C PRO A 253 23.01 -14.74 -3.04
N ALA A 254 22.01 -15.60 -3.23
CA ALA A 254 21.28 -15.74 -4.50
C ALA A 254 20.37 -14.53 -4.82
N PHE A 255 19.90 -13.82 -3.81
CA PHE A 255 18.97 -12.70 -3.95
C PHE A 255 19.54 -11.36 -3.46
N GLY A 256 20.48 -11.40 -2.52
CA GLY A 256 21.06 -10.21 -1.91
C GLY A 256 19.99 -9.25 -1.35
N ASN A 257 20.08 -8.01 -1.73
CA ASN A 257 19.11 -6.98 -1.31
C ASN A 257 17.70 -7.16 -1.91
N LEU A 258 17.51 -8.06 -2.88
CA LEU A 258 16.24 -8.31 -3.58
C LEU A 258 15.43 -9.48 -3.00
N VAL A 259 15.79 -9.98 -1.82
CA VAL A 259 14.99 -10.98 -1.11
C VAL A 259 13.54 -10.51 -0.91
N PRO A 260 12.56 -11.44 -0.77
CA PRO A 260 11.16 -11.09 -0.51
C PRO A 260 10.99 -10.11 0.66
N ARG A 261 9.90 -9.35 0.65
CA ARG A 261 9.63 -8.28 1.63
C ARG A 261 9.66 -8.77 3.07
N ASP A 262 9.04 -9.90 3.34
CA ASP A 262 8.96 -10.51 4.66
C ASP A 262 10.34 -10.93 5.17
N VAL A 263 11.19 -11.48 4.31
CA VAL A 263 12.58 -11.86 4.63
C VAL A 263 13.40 -10.62 4.95
N ALA A 264 13.37 -9.60 4.08
CA ALA A 264 14.09 -8.35 4.31
C ALA A 264 13.64 -7.64 5.59
N SER A 265 12.33 -7.62 5.84
CA SER A 265 11.73 -6.96 7.01
C SER A 265 12.12 -7.65 8.32
N ARG A 266 12.02 -8.99 8.37
CA ARG A 266 12.44 -9.76 9.56
C ARG A 266 13.93 -9.62 9.83
N ALA A 267 14.77 -9.66 8.80
CA ALA A 267 16.21 -9.50 8.96
C ALA A 267 16.59 -8.10 9.46
N ALA A 268 15.94 -7.03 8.97
CA ALA A 268 16.14 -5.68 9.45
C ALA A 268 15.69 -5.52 10.91
N LYS A 269 14.50 -6.03 11.25
CA LYS A 269 13.98 -6.02 12.63
C LYS A 269 14.92 -6.74 13.59
N GLU A 270 15.39 -7.93 13.22
CA GLU A 270 16.36 -8.69 14.03
C GLU A 270 17.65 -7.91 14.27
N ARG A 271 18.20 -7.21 13.26
CA ARG A 271 19.39 -6.37 13.46
C ARG A 271 19.13 -5.23 14.44
N CYS A 272 17.98 -4.58 14.33
CA CYS A 272 17.58 -3.50 15.25
C CYS A 272 17.40 -4.02 16.67
N ASP A 273 16.67 -5.11 16.86
CA ASP A 273 16.43 -5.74 18.18
C ASP A 273 17.73 -6.23 18.84
N SER A 274 18.70 -6.64 18.03
CA SER A 274 20.03 -7.02 18.50
C SER A 274 20.94 -5.83 18.81
N GLY A 275 20.45 -4.59 18.72
CA GLY A 275 21.17 -3.37 19.09
C GLY A 275 21.98 -2.72 17.97
N TYR A 276 21.93 -3.23 16.72
CA TYR A 276 22.64 -2.67 15.58
C TYR A 276 21.90 -1.55 14.84
N GLY A 277 20.69 -1.22 15.26
CA GLY A 277 19.94 -0.13 14.64
C GLY A 277 20.63 1.23 14.73
N VAL A 278 20.41 2.09 13.74
CA VAL A 278 21.28 3.26 13.48
C VAL A 278 20.65 4.62 13.70
N ASN A 279 19.32 4.72 13.84
CA ASN A 279 18.68 6.00 14.21
C ASN A 279 18.64 6.19 15.75
N LYS A 280 18.18 7.33 16.21
CA LYS A 280 18.11 7.69 17.65
C LYS A 280 17.37 6.63 18.50
N THR A 281 16.33 6.01 17.96
CA THR A 281 15.55 4.97 18.64
C THR A 281 16.13 3.56 18.48
N GLY A 282 17.12 3.36 17.60
CA GLY A 282 17.63 2.04 17.22
C GLY A 282 16.75 1.30 16.22
N GLU A 283 15.74 1.96 15.64
CA GLU A 283 14.77 1.40 14.71
C GLU A 283 15.03 1.87 13.28
N ALA A 284 16.24 1.63 12.78
CA ALA A 284 16.61 1.85 11.38
C ALA A 284 17.81 1.02 10.97
N VAL A 285 17.91 0.74 9.67
CA VAL A 285 19.09 0.21 8.97
C VAL A 285 19.44 1.14 7.83
N PHE A 286 20.68 1.09 7.34
CA PHE A 286 21.09 1.92 6.22
C PHE A 286 20.73 1.30 4.87
N LEU A 287 20.37 2.15 3.91
CA LEU A 287 20.24 1.87 2.48
C LEU A 287 21.19 2.82 1.75
N ASP A 288 22.27 2.29 1.19
CA ASP A 288 23.44 3.03 0.70
C ASP A 288 23.60 2.90 -0.82
N PHE A 289 23.75 4.03 -1.48
CA PHE A 289 23.91 4.11 -2.93
C PHE A 289 25.35 4.38 -3.36
N SER A 290 26.29 4.52 -2.44
CA SER A 290 27.69 4.87 -2.76
C SER A 290 28.34 3.91 -3.75
N SER A 291 28.14 2.60 -3.58
CA SER A 291 28.68 1.57 -4.47
C SER A 291 28.12 1.66 -5.89
N SER A 292 26.79 1.89 -6.02
CA SER A 292 26.14 1.99 -7.33
C SER A 292 26.46 3.30 -8.04
N ILE A 293 26.65 4.40 -7.31
CA ILE A 293 27.14 5.66 -7.86
C ILE A 293 28.52 5.45 -8.51
N ILE A 294 29.46 4.81 -7.79
CA ILE A 294 30.79 4.53 -8.34
C ILE A 294 30.71 3.59 -9.55
N ARG A 295 29.93 2.52 -9.46
CA ARG A 295 29.77 1.57 -10.56
C ARG A 295 29.25 2.24 -11.83
N TYR A 296 28.11 2.92 -11.74
CA TYR A 296 27.53 3.63 -12.90
C TYR A 296 28.40 4.76 -13.43
N GLY A 297 29.12 5.44 -12.54
CA GLY A 297 30.06 6.47 -12.93
C GLY A 297 31.22 5.91 -13.76
N LYS A 298 31.82 4.80 -13.33
CA LYS A 298 32.87 4.11 -14.10
C LYS A 298 32.38 3.61 -15.45
N GLU A 299 31.21 2.95 -15.47
CA GLU A 299 30.58 2.50 -16.71
C GLU A 299 30.37 3.65 -17.69
N LYS A 300 29.86 4.79 -17.22
CA LYS A 300 29.61 5.97 -18.07
C LYS A 300 30.88 6.69 -18.51
N ALA A 301 31.89 6.75 -17.64
CA ALA A 301 33.21 7.29 -17.98
C ALA A 301 33.88 6.45 -19.09
N LEU A 302 33.83 5.13 -18.94
CA LEU A 302 34.36 4.20 -19.93
C LEU A 302 33.69 4.38 -21.32
N VAL A 303 32.37 4.42 -21.36
CA VAL A 303 31.60 4.62 -22.60
C VAL A 303 31.95 5.96 -23.29
N LYS A 304 32.29 6.98 -22.48
CA LYS A 304 32.63 8.32 -23.00
C LYS A 304 34.13 8.50 -23.26
N GLY A 305 34.96 7.49 -23.02
CA GLY A 305 36.44 7.59 -23.13
C GLY A 305 37.06 8.56 -22.11
N LEU A 306 36.43 8.72 -20.96
CA LEU A 306 36.90 9.59 -19.87
C LEU A 306 37.73 8.78 -18.84
N ASP A 307 38.49 9.50 -18.00
CA ASP A 307 39.29 8.88 -16.95
C ASP A 307 38.40 8.21 -15.88
N VAL A 308 38.58 6.89 -15.75
CA VAL A 308 37.83 6.06 -14.76
C VAL A 308 38.45 6.09 -13.36
N ASP A 309 39.63 6.65 -13.21
CA ASP A 309 40.34 6.78 -11.94
C ASP A 309 40.13 8.17 -11.31
N ASP A 310 39.60 9.13 -12.05
CA ASP A 310 39.13 10.40 -11.49
C ASP A 310 37.84 10.16 -10.70
N LEU A 311 38.01 9.98 -9.38
CA LEU A 311 36.88 9.70 -8.47
C LEU A 311 35.83 10.81 -8.42
N ASN A 312 36.21 12.07 -8.64
CA ASN A 312 35.24 13.19 -8.63
C ASN A 312 34.36 13.15 -9.89
N LEU A 313 35.00 12.93 -11.05
CA LEU A 313 34.31 12.76 -12.31
C LEU A 313 33.38 11.52 -12.26
N VAL A 314 33.90 10.39 -11.80
CA VAL A 314 33.14 9.14 -11.65
C VAL A 314 31.94 9.34 -10.74
N LYS A 315 32.08 9.96 -9.56
CA LYS A 315 30.95 10.27 -8.68
C LYS A 315 29.91 11.16 -9.35
N SER A 316 30.32 12.23 -10.00
CA SER A 316 29.40 13.14 -10.70
C SER A 316 28.59 12.43 -11.79
N LEU A 317 29.27 11.62 -12.63
CA LEU A 317 28.60 10.85 -13.68
C LEU A 317 27.63 9.79 -13.12
N GLY A 318 28.01 9.15 -12.01
CA GLY A 318 27.17 8.16 -11.32
C GLY A 318 25.96 8.76 -10.63
N GLU A 319 26.13 9.93 -9.99
CA GLU A 319 25.01 10.69 -9.40
C GLU A 319 23.99 11.07 -10.48
N ASP A 320 24.40 11.47 -11.67
CA ASP A 320 23.51 11.77 -12.77
C ASP A 320 22.66 10.54 -13.19
N VAL A 321 23.26 9.35 -13.22
CA VAL A 321 22.53 8.10 -13.51
C VAL A 321 21.53 7.78 -12.43
N ILE A 322 21.93 7.85 -11.16
CA ILE A 322 21.06 7.61 -10.01
C ILE A 322 19.94 8.67 -9.95
N ARG A 323 20.25 9.92 -10.26
CA ARG A 323 19.25 11.00 -10.34
C ARG A 323 18.21 10.76 -11.42
N ALA A 324 18.61 10.28 -12.58
CA ALA A 324 17.67 9.90 -13.64
C ALA A 324 16.74 8.75 -13.23
N LYS A 325 17.26 7.80 -12.42
CA LYS A 325 16.48 6.65 -11.92
C LYS A 325 15.58 6.99 -10.72
N TYR A 326 16.11 7.70 -9.71
CA TYR A 326 15.52 7.82 -8.38
C TYR A 326 15.42 9.25 -7.86
N GLY A 327 15.74 10.26 -8.65
CA GLY A 327 15.84 11.66 -8.20
C GLY A 327 14.62 12.16 -7.44
N ASN A 328 13.41 11.82 -7.90
CA ASN A 328 12.16 12.17 -7.20
C ASN A 328 12.06 11.54 -5.81
N LEU A 329 12.54 10.30 -5.64
CA LEU A 329 12.51 9.60 -4.36
C LEU A 329 13.56 10.18 -3.41
N PHE A 330 14.74 10.51 -3.92
CA PHE A 330 15.80 11.14 -3.15
C PHE A 330 15.39 12.53 -2.67
N GLN A 331 14.78 13.33 -3.55
CA GLN A 331 14.24 14.63 -3.18
C GLN A 331 13.13 14.52 -2.11
N MET A 332 12.25 13.51 -2.23
CA MET A 332 11.23 13.26 -1.22
C MET A 332 11.85 12.89 0.13
N TYR A 333 12.85 12.02 0.14
CA TYR A 333 13.58 11.65 1.36
C TYR A 333 14.27 12.88 1.99
N GLU A 334 15.00 13.66 1.20
CA GLU A 334 15.68 14.87 1.67
C GLU A 334 14.71 15.88 2.29
N LYS A 335 13.53 16.08 1.69
CA LYS A 335 12.49 16.96 2.24
C LYS A 335 11.89 16.48 3.56
N ILE A 336 11.90 15.18 3.83
CA ILE A 336 11.32 14.60 5.06
C ILE A 336 12.35 14.50 6.18
N VAL A 337 13.57 14.10 5.84
CA VAL A 337 14.63 13.74 6.81
C VAL A 337 15.72 14.81 6.92
N ASP A 338 15.77 15.76 5.99
CA ASP A 338 16.82 16.78 5.86
C ASP A 338 18.23 16.17 5.69
N GLN A 339 18.32 15.05 4.95
CA GLN A 339 19.58 14.37 4.61
C GLN A 339 19.65 14.10 3.13
N ASN A 340 20.81 14.38 2.51
CA ASN A 340 21.04 14.17 1.08
C ASN A 340 21.48 12.71 0.81
N PRO A 341 20.67 11.89 0.13
CA PRO A 341 20.98 10.48 -0.11
C PRO A 341 22.17 10.21 -1.05
N TYR A 342 22.61 11.21 -1.80
CA TYR A 342 23.86 11.10 -2.60
C TYR A 342 25.12 11.15 -1.75
N LYS A 343 25.04 11.73 -0.55
CA LYS A 343 26.17 11.96 0.35
C LYS A 343 26.15 11.08 1.59
N THR A 344 24.97 10.68 2.04
CA THR A 344 24.78 9.93 3.28
C THR A 344 23.80 8.80 3.04
N PRO A 345 24.04 7.58 3.54
CA PRO A 345 23.10 6.48 3.43
C PRO A 345 21.70 6.87 3.98
N MET A 346 20.65 6.47 3.26
CA MET A 346 19.27 6.62 3.74
C MET A 346 19.04 5.71 4.94
N MET A 347 18.20 6.13 5.86
CA MET A 347 17.67 5.27 6.92
C MET A 347 16.32 4.70 6.51
N ILE A 348 16.14 3.38 6.66
CA ILE A 348 14.90 2.67 6.39
C ILE A 348 14.54 1.75 7.55
N TYR A 349 13.24 1.48 7.72
CA TYR A 349 12.72 0.56 8.71
C TYR A 349 11.47 -0.18 8.20
N PRO A 350 11.23 -1.44 8.63
CA PRO A 350 10.01 -2.16 8.27
C PRO A 350 8.76 -1.56 8.91
N ALA A 351 7.68 -1.48 8.14
CA ALA A 351 6.38 -1.02 8.65
C ALA A 351 5.22 -1.77 8.01
N VAL A 352 4.12 -1.90 8.73
CA VAL A 352 2.88 -2.47 8.20
C VAL A 352 2.41 -1.63 7.01
N HIS A 353 2.15 -2.32 5.90
CA HIS A 353 1.85 -1.66 4.62
C HIS A 353 0.53 -2.12 4.00
N TYR A 354 0.16 -3.38 4.16
CA TYR A 354 -1.04 -3.96 3.57
C TYR A 354 -1.63 -5.03 4.47
N THR A 355 -2.95 -5.09 4.57
CA THR A 355 -3.65 -6.15 5.29
C THR A 355 -4.29 -7.10 4.28
N MET A 356 -3.85 -8.37 4.25
CA MET A 356 -4.42 -9.38 3.36
C MET A 356 -5.75 -9.91 3.88
N GLY A 357 -5.98 -9.81 5.18
CA GLY A 357 -7.28 -10.09 5.79
C GLY A 357 -8.30 -8.99 5.51
N GLY A 358 -9.55 -9.27 5.77
CA GLY A 358 -10.66 -8.35 5.57
C GLY A 358 -12.00 -9.04 5.73
N LEU A 359 -13.08 -8.37 5.35
CA LEU A 359 -14.39 -8.99 5.31
C LEU A 359 -14.39 -10.18 4.36
N TRP A 360 -14.99 -11.27 4.82
CA TRP A 360 -15.22 -12.43 3.97
C TRP A 360 -16.20 -12.04 2.86
N VAL A 361 -15.88 -12.43 1.63
CA VAL A 361 -16.73 -12.21 0.47
C VAL A 361 -16.84 -13.52 -0.35
N ASP A 362 -17.96 -13.67 -1.03
CA ASP A 362 -18.14 -14.72 -2.02
C ASP A 362 -17.46 -14.39 -3.37
N TYR A 363 -17.73 -15.17 -4.41
CA TYR A 363 -17.22 -14.90 -5.75
C TYR A 363 -17.74 -13.57 -6.31
N ASN A 364 -18.92 -13.13 -5.91
CA ASN A 364 -19.56 -11.89 -6.35
C ASN A 364 -19.15 -10.66 -5.55
N LEU A 365 -18.18 -10.77 -4.65
CA LEU A 365 -17.73 -9.74 -3.70
C LEU A 365 -18.79 -9.34 -2.66
N MET A 366 -19.83 -10.17 -2.48
CA MET A 366 -20.85 -9.96 -1.45
C MET A 366 -20.37 -10.59 -0.13
N THR A 367 -20.58 -9.88 0.97
CA THR A 367 -20.32 -10.38 2.33
C THR A 367 -21.39 -11.40 2.74
N THR A 368 -21.32 -11.96 3.95
CA THR A 368 -22.37 -12.83 4.49
C THR A 368 -23.68 -12.05 4.81
N ILE A 369 -23.67 -10.74 4.67
CA ILE A 369 -24.87 -9.89 4.74
C ILE A 369 -25.31 -9.59 3.31
N PRO A 370 -26.47 -10.11 2.84
CA PRO A 370 -26.98 -9.82 1.51
C PRO A 370 -27.08 -8.30 1.24
N GLY A 371 -26.65 -7.86 0.04
CA GLY A 371 -26.63 -6.46 -0.34
C GLY A 371 -25.49 -5.63 0.27
N CYS A 372 -24.61 -6.25 1.05
CA CYS A 372 -23.39 -5.63 1.52
C CYS A 372 -22.17 -6.23 0.80
N TYR A 373 -21.43 -5.40 0.09
CA TYR A 373 -20.25 -5.76 -0.68
C TYR A 373 -18.97 -5.19 -0.06
N ALA A 374 -17.84 -5.87 -0.24
CA ALA A 374 -16.54 -5.35 0.15
C ALA A 374 -15.54 -5.53 -1.00
N ILE A 375 -14.85 -4.45 -1.39
CA ILE A 375 -13.94 -4.42 -2.54
C ILE A 375 -12.55 -3.93 -2.16
N GLY A 376 -11.55 -4.33 -2.94
CA GLY A 376 -10.16 -3.98 -2.72
C GLY A 376 -9.64 -4.50 -1.38
N GLU A 377 -8.78 -3.75 -0.72
CA GLU A 377 -8.15 -4.14 0.55
C GLU A 377 -9.14 -4.30 1.73
N ALA A 378 -10.42 -3.95 1.56
CA ALA A 378 -11.45 -4.21 2.58
C ALA A 378 -11.90 -5.67 2.64
N ASN A 379 -11.61 -6.49 1.61
CA ASN A 379 -11.90 -7.92 1.56
C ASN A 379 -10.64 -8.79 1.59
N PHE A 380 -10.81 -10.08 1.90
CA PHE A 380 -9.72 -11.04 2.11
C PHE A 380 -9.32 -11.84 0.86
N SER A 381 -10.05 -11.76 -0.26
CA SER A 381 -10.17 -12.86 -1.22
C SER A 381 -8.89 -13.22 -2.01
N ASP A 382 -8.03 -12.24 -2.32
CA ASP A 382 -7.09 -12.41 -3.44
C ASP A 382 -5.64 -12.67 -3.06
N HIS A 383 -5.22 -12.36 -1.84
CA HIS A 383 -3.79 -12.34 -1.52
C HIS A 383 -3.34 -13.39 -0.51
N GLY A 384 -4.26 -14.15 0.10
CA GLY A 384 -3.92 -15.20 1.06
C GLY A 384 -3.08 -14.68 2.23
N ALA A 385 -1.98 -15.36 2.54
CA ALA A 385 -1.10 -15.01 3.66
C ALA A 385 -0.07 -13.93 3.31
N ASN A 386 0.26 -13.73 2.03
CA ASN A 386 1.24 -12.75 1.60
C ASN A 386 0.93 -12.24 0.18
N ARG A 387 1.00 -10.93 -0.03
CA ARG A 387 0.66 -10.28 -1.29
C ARG A 387 1.90 -10.10 -2.18
N LEU A 388 1.77 -10.40 -3.47
CA LEU A 388 2.80 -10.04 -4.45
C LEU A 388 2.94 -8.52 -4.56
N GLY A 389 4.16 -8.05 -4.81
CA GLY A 389 4.41 -6.65 -5.13
C GLY A 389 3.56 -6.19 -6.33
N ALA A 390 3.09 -4.92 -6.29
CA ALA A 390 2.27 -4.30 -7.34
C ALA A 390 0.88 -4.93 -7.61
N SER A 391 0.36 -5.80 -6.73
CA SER A 391 -0.96 -6.45 -6.91
C SER A 391 -2.12 -5.74 -6.19
N ALA A 392 -1.88 -4.88 -5.20
CA ALA A 392 -2.94 -4.21 -4.45
C ALA A 392 -3.82 -3.31 -5.33
N LEU A 393 -3.21 -2.49 -6.18
CA LEU A 393 -3.93 -1.61 -7.10
C LEU A 393 -4.68 -2.42 -8.17
N MET A 394 -4.11 -3.55 -8.61
CA MET A 394 -4.76 -4.47 -9.53
C MET A 394 -6.07 -4.99 -8.94
N GLN A 395 -6.07 -5.47 -7.69
CA GLN A 395 -7.27 -5.94 -7.00
C GLN A 395 -8.35 -4.85 -6.92
N GLY A 396 -8.02 -3.69 -6.38
CA GLY A 396 -9.02 -2.62 -6.21
C GLY A 396 -9.67 -2.18 -7.53
N LEU A 397 -8.89 -2.16 -8.61
CA LEU A 397 -9.40 -1.79 -9.94
C LEU A 397 -10.19 -2.95 -10.61
N ALA A 398 -9.76 -4.19 -10.43
CA ALA A 398 -10.51 -5.36 -10.89
C ALA A 398 -11.89 -5.42 -10.24
N ASP A 399 -11.92 -5.34 -8.91
CA ASP A 399 -13.15 -5.37 -8.14
C ASP A 399 -14.09 -4.23 -8.54
N GLY A 400 -13.56 -2.99 -8.61
CA GLY A 400 -14.38 -1.81 -8.85
C GLY A 400 -14.83 -1.61 -10.29
N TYR A 401 -14.01 -1.97 -11.28
CA TYR A 401 -14.33 -1.72 -12.70
C TYR A 401 -14.95 -2.91 -13.41
N PHE A 402 -14.57 -4.14 -13.05
CA PHE A 402 -14.91 -5.32 -13.84
C PHE A 402 -15.81 -6.31 -13.10
N VAL A 403 -15.77 -6.37 -11.78
CA VAL A 403 -16.56 -7.35 -11.03
C VAL A 403 -17.82 -6.72 -10.44
N LEU A 404 -17.67 -5.76 -9.55
CA LEU A 404 -18.79 -5.17 -8.81
C LEU A 404 -19.92 -4.60 -9.70
N PRO A 405 -19.66 -3.91 -10.83
CA PRO A 405 -20.74 -3.40 -11.67
C PRO A 405 -21.70 -4.48 -12.16
N ASN A 406 -21.18 -5.67 -12.46
CA ASN A 406 -21.99 -6.79 -12.90
C ASN A 406 -22.74 -7.44 -11.71
N THR A 407 -22.01 -7.78 -10.65
CA THR A 407 -22.59 -8.52 -9.51
C THR A 407 -23.62 -7.69 -8.72
N ILE A 408 -23.42 -6.37 -8.58
CA ILE A 408 -24.40 -5.50 -7.95
C ILE A 408 -25.64 -5.30 -8.85
N ASN A 409 -25.44 -5.24 -10.17
CA ASN A 409 -26.54 -5.13 -11.12
C ASN A 409 -27.45 -6.35 -11.07
N ASP A 410 -26.88 -7.56 -11.01
CA ASP A 410 -27.64 -8.80 -10.87
C ASP A 410 -28.43 -8.82 -9.55
N PHE A 411 -27.81 -8.41 -8.45
CA PHE A 411 -28.49 -8.29 -7.15
C PHE A 411 -29.64 -7.30 -7.15
N LEU A 412 -29.51 -6.21 -7.89
CA LEU A 412 -30.52 -5.14 -7.96
C LEU A 412 -31.57 -5.35 -9.04
N ALA A 413 -31.54 -6.45 -9.80
CA ALA A 413 -32.43 -6.67 -10.93
C ALA A 413 -33.92 -6.54 -10.56
N ASP A 414 -34.30 -7.07 -9.39
CA ASP A 414 -35.67 -6.99 -8.86
C ASP A 414 -36.04 -5.61 -8.24
N ASP A 415 -35.00 -4.82 -7.92
CA ASP A 415 -35.18 -3.51 -7.23
C ASP A 415 -35.09 -2.30 -8.18
N ILE A 416 -34.92 -2.49 -9.51
CA ILE A 416 -34.63 -1.42 -10.49
C ILE A 416 -35.65 -0.28 -10.49
N LYS A 417 -36.90 -0.56 -10.22
CA LYS A 417 -38.00 0.44 -10.21
C LYS A 417 -38.62 0.65 -8.85
N THR A 418 -38.02 0.09 -7.82
CA THR A 418 -38.53 0.26 -6.44
C THR A 418 -37.88 1.49 -5.80
N GLY A 419 -38.58 2.18 -4.94
CA GLY A 419 -37.99 3.24 -4.10
C GLY A 419 -37.12 2.67 -3.00
N VAL A 420 -36.12 3.44 -2.56
CA VAL A 420 -35.35 3.11 -1.35
C VAL A 420 -36.24 3.20 -0.10
N ILE A 421 -35.90 2.46 0.94
CA ILE A 421 -36.57 2.50 2.23
C ILE A 421 -36.46 3.91 2.81
N ASN A 422 -37.54 4.39 3.45
CA ASN A 422 -37.51 5.71 4.08
C ASN A 422 -36.51 5.73 5.25
N ASN A 423 -35.75 6.81 5.35
CA ASN A 423 -34.80 7.05 6.45
C ASN A 423 -35.49 7.16 7.84
N ASP A 424 -36.80 7.35 7.87
CA ASP A 424 -37.62 7.37 9.09
C ASP A 424 -38.21 5.99 9.44
N SER A 425 -37.86 4.93 8.72
CA SER A 425 -38.29 3.58 9.07
C SER A 425 -37.79 3.16 10.44
N PRO A 426 -38.46 2.23 11.14
CA PRO A 426 -38.09 1.82 12.50
C PRO A 426 -36.64 1.34 12.62
N GLU A 427 -36.11 0.67 11.59
CA GLU A 427 -34.76 0.14 11.58
C GLU A 427 -33.72 1.25 11.51
N PHE A 428 -33.94 2.28 10.67
CA PHE A 428 -33.07 3.46 10.59
C PHE A 428 -33.12 4.28 11.87
N VAL A 429 -34.33 4.55 12.40
CA VAL A 429 -34.50 5.27 13.67
C VAL A 429 -33.78 4.52 14.82
N LYS A 430 -33.93 3.20 14.90
CA LYS A 430 -33.28 2.37 15.91
C LYS A 430 -31.76 2.40 15.77
N ALA A 431 -31.23 2.29 14.56
CA ALA A 431 -29.79 2.33 14.31
C ALA A 431 -29.20 3.71 14.66
N LYS A 432 -29.84 4.79 14.23
CA LYS A 432 -29.46 6.17 14.56
C LYS A 432 -29.43 6.39 16.07
N LYS A 433 -30.49 6.02 16.79
CA LYS A 433 -30.57 6.13 18.25
C LYS A 433 -29.51 5.29 18.97
N SER A 434 -29.17 4.12 18.42
CA SER A 434 -28.08 3.29 18.97
C SER A 434 -26.74 3.99 18.90
N VAL A 435 -26.44 4.66 17.77
CA VAL A 435 -25.21 5.45 17.57
C VAL A 435 -25.19 6.63 18.54
N GLU A 436 -26.28 7.41 18.61
CA GLU A 436 -26.40 8.56 19.53
C GLU A 436 -26.18 8.13 20.99
N ASN A 437 -26.85 7.06 21.44
CA ASN A 437 -26.67 6.52 22.78
C ASN A 437 -25.23 6.07 23.08
N CYS A 438 -24.52 5.53 22.08
CA CYS A 438 -23.11 5.14 22.21
C CYS A 438 -22.24 6.39 22.41
N ILE A 439 -22.44 7.42 21.60
CA ILE A 439 -21.74 8.70 21.71
C ILE A 439 -22.00 9.31 23.10
N ASP A 440 -23.25 9.38 23.53
CA ASP A 440 -23.64 9.92 24.84
C ASP A 440 -22.96 9.17 26.01
N LYS A 441 -22.86 7.84 25.91
CA LYS A 441 -22.15 7.04 26.92
C LYS A 441 -20.66 7.39 26.96
N LEU A 442 -20.03 7.53 25.80
CA LEU A 442 -18.61 7.88 25.71
C LEU A 442 -18.36 9.29 26.24
N MET A 443 -19.20 10.25 25.90
CA MET A 443 -19.09 11.65 26.37
C MET A 443 -19.31 11.81 27.87
N LYS A 444 -19.98 10.87 28.52
CA LYS A 444 -20.21 10.86 29.99
C LYS A 444 -19.04 10.26 30.77
N ILE A 445 -18.04 9.68 30.10
CA ILE A 445 -16.86 9.13 30.77
C ILE A 445 -15.97 10.28 31.23
N ASN A 446 -15.88 10.44 32.56
CA ASN A 446 -15.00 11.41 33.20
C ASN A 446 -13.76 10.68 33.75
N GLY A 447 -12.68 10.69 32.98
CA GLY A 447 -11.38 10.14 33.39
C GLY A 447 -10.38 11.23 33.72
N THR A 448 -9.40 10.92 34.55
CA THR A 448 -8.27 11.81 34.84
C THR A 448 -7.08 11.60 33.86
N LYS A 449 -7.15 10.54 33.04
CA LYS A 449 -6.11 10.17 32.06
C LYS A 449 -6.61 10.46 30.66
N THR A 450 -5.80 11.19 29.90
CA THR A 450 -6.05 11.48 28.49
C THR A 450 -5.52 10.35 27.59
N VAL A 451 -5.82 10.42 26.30
CA VAL A 451 -5.29 9.47 25.32
C VAL A 451 -3.77 9.41 25.30
N ASP A 452 -3.11 10.54 25.55
CA ASP A 452 -1.63 10.62 25.61
C ASP A 452 -1.01 9.79 26.74
N TYR A 453 -1.78 9.47 27.78
CA TYR A 453 -1.32 8.58 28.84
C TYR A 453 -1.21 7.12 28.37
N PHE A 454 -1.94 6.72 27.35
CA PHE A 454 -2.02 5.36 26.83
C PHE A 454 -1.23 5.15 25.53
N HIS A 455 -0.68 6.20 24.99
CA HIS A 455 0.23 6.23 23.83
C HIS A 455 1.68 6.44 24.26
#